data_db195f1022926d3f55f6af8d6f94154a
#
_entry.id   db195f1022926d3f55f6af8d6f94154a
#
_cell.length_a   1.000
_cell.length_b   1.000
_cell.length_c   1.000
_cell.angle_alpha   90.00
_cell.angle_beta   90.00
_cell.angle_gamma   90.00
#
_symmetry.space_group_name_H-M   'P 1'
#
loop_
_entity.id
_entity.type
_entity.pdbx_description
1 polymer ?
#
loop_
_entity_poly.entity_id
_entity_poly.type
_entity_poly.pdbx_seq_one_letter_code
_entity_poly.pdbx_strand_id
1 'polypeptide(L)'
;MLGVAALLFCAAGASLAQITVLEVIPLRYRMAQELIPIIQPMLAREGSVSGFQGQLVVRTTPANLEEIKRILASLDTAPRQLIISVRQEADVDRSRSSAEISGSVGGDHGRVTIPGGGDTRGGNVVLRDGDDRLRVNVQEGGASERDRSDQTVRVQEGREAFVRVGQSVPVRERQVQRSVVGGRVVEQVVEGTQYRDVASGFYVLPRLAGDRVTLDVSSQRESLARRSTGSVNVQSVVTTLSGRLGEWMELGGVGQDASGQQSVLLGRSASSSRDNRRVLIKVEEVR
;
A
#
# COMPACT_ATOMS: atom_id res chain seq x y z
N MET A 1 -91.61 36.01 -16.61
CA MET A 1 -90.41 35.41 -17.20
C MET A 1 -89.30 35.56 -16.15
N LEU A 2 -88.81 34.42 -15.66
CA LEU A 2 -87.86 34.26 -14.57
C LEU A 2 -86.45 34.67 -15.03
N GLY A 3 -85.77 35.54 -14.23
CA GLY A 3 -84.38 35.81 -14.35
C GLY A 3 -83.59 35.13 -13.22
N VAL A 4 -82.78 34.15 -13.56
CA VAL A 4 -81.92 33.41 -12.63
C VAL A 4 -80.62 34.20 -12.39
N ALA A 5 -80.46 34.70 -11.19
CA ALA A 5 -79.20 35.32 -10.73
C ALA A 5 -78.22 34.19 -10.31
N ALA A 6 -77.13 34.02 -11.05
CA ALA A 6 -76.03 33.12 -10.69
C ALA A 6 -75.11 33.84 -9.70
N LEU A 7 -75.09 33.39 -8.44
CA LEU A 7 -74.10 33.77 -7.42
C LEU A 7 -72.77 33.05 -7.68
N LEU A 8 -71.74 33.76 -8.15
CA LEU A 8 -70.36 33.32 -8.16
C LEU A 8 -69.79 33.37 -6.74
N PHE A 9 -69.61 32.19 -6.12
CA PHE A 9 -68.93 32.06 -4.83
C PHE A 9 -67.42 32.04 -5.09
N CYS A 10 -66.77 33.20 -4.90
CA CYS A 10 -65.30 33.34 -4.96
C CYS A 10 -64.72 32.76 -3.68
N ALA A 11 -64.28 31.47 -3.70
CA ALA A 11 -63.54 30.86 -2.61
C ALA A 11 -62.14 31.48 -2.57
N ALA A 12 -61.93 32.50 -1.75
CA ALA A 12 -60.65 33.02 -1.42
C ALA A 12 -59.89 31.98 -0.57
N GLY A 13 -59.03 31.21 -1.23
CA GLY A 13 -58.09 30.32 -0.51
C GLY A 13 -57.19 31.15 0.38
N ALA A 14 -57.44 31.10 1.68
CA ALA A 14 -56.56 31.66 2.69
C ALA A 14 -55.19 30.96 2.60
N SER A 15 -54.24 31.59 1.94
CA SER A 15 -52.82 31.19 2.00
C SER A 15 -52.33 31.44 3.42
N LEU A 16 -52.29 30.35 4.23
CA LEU A 16 -51.69 30.39 5.54
C LEU A 16 -50.17 30.69 5.33
N ALA A 17 -49.81 31.93 5.51
CA ALA A 17 -48.39 32.32 5.55
C ALA A 17 -47.74 31.51 6.67
N GLN A 18 -46.89 30.53 6.30
CA GLN A 18 -46.11 29.77 7.27
C GLN A 18 -45.12 30.72 7.92
N ILE A 19 -45.23 30.93 9.24
CA ILE A 19 -44.29 31.69 10.04
C ILE A 19 -42.95 31.00 9.99
N THR A 20 -41.97 31.63 9.34
CA THR A 20 -40.58 31.16 9.36
C THR A 20 -39.80 31.84 10.47
N VAL A 21 -39.00 31.11 11.17
CA VAL A 21 -38.08 31.58 12.23
C VAL A 21 -36.64 31.41 11.73
N LEU A 22 -35.83 32.42 12.04
CA LEU A 22 -34.38 32.36 11.82
C LEU A 22 -33.70 32.04 13.16
N GLU A 23 -32.87 30.99 13.17
CA GLU A 23 -32.11 30.63 14.36
C GLU A 23 -30.65 30.31 13.98
N VAL A 24 -29.72 30.69 14.88
CA VAL A 24 -28.29 30.42 14.77
C VAL A 24 -27.95 29.30 15.75
N ILE A 25 -27.51 28.16 15.23
CA ILE A 25 -27.20 26.96 16.01
C ILE A 25 -25.67 26.79 16.03
N PRO A 26 -25.03 26.88 17.21
CA PRO A 26 -23.58 26.66 17.32
C PRO A 26 -23.26 25.16 17.18
N LEU A 27 -22.27 24.84 16.35
CA LEU A 27 -21.72 23.50 16.19
C LEU A 27 -20.48 23.33 17.08
N ARG A 28 -20.32 22.13 17.68
CA ARG A 28 -19.23 21.85 18.62
C ARG A 28 -18.09 21.06 17.98
N TYR A 29 -18.42 20.13 17.09
CA TYR A 29 -17.46 19.13 16.60
C TYR A 29 -17.34 19.09 15.10
N ARG A 30 -18.41 19.41 14.36
CA ARG A 30 -18.42 19.32 12.89
C ARG A 30 -18.45 20.69 12.25
N MET A 31 -17.94 20.76 11.04
CA MET A 31 -18.01 22.00 10.26
C MET A 31 -19.39 22.15 9.61
N ALA A 32 -19.89 23.38 9.54
CA ALA A 32 -21.17 23.67 8.93
C ALA A 32 -21.27 23.14 7.49
N GLN A 33 -20.19 23.20 6.71
CA GLN A 33 -20.12 22.71 5.34
C GLN A 33 -20.38 21.21 5.21
N GLU A 34 -20.07 20.41 6.25
CA GLU A 34 -20.33 18.98 6.27
C GLU A 34 -21.80 18.64 6.52
N LEU A 35 -22.48 19.49 7.31
CA LEU A 35 -23.87 19.28 7.74
C LEU A 35 -24.90 19.91 6.78
N ILE A 36 -24.55 20.98 6.08
CA ILE A 36 -25.45 21.66 5.11
C ILE A 36 -26.06 20.69 4.10
N PRO A 37 -25.32 19.84 3.38
CA PRO A 37 -25.88 18.92 2.39
C PRO A 37 -26.83 17.88 2.98
N ILE A 38 -26.69 17.58 4.28
CA ILE A 38 -27.56 16.64 4.99
C ILE A 38 -28.85 17.34 5.45
N ILE A 39 -28.74 18.57 5.93
CA ILE A 39 -29.86 19.34 6.49
C ILE A 39 -30.71 19.99 5.40
N GLN A 40 -30.09 20.44 4.31
CA GLN A 40 -30.77 21.16 3.23
C GLN A 40 -31.99 20.41 2.64
N PRO A 41 -31.98 19.09 2.37
CA PRO A 41 -33.15 18.37 1.86
C PRO A 41 -34.24 18.17 2.92
N MET A 42 -33.94 18.40 4.21
CA MET A 42 -34.90 18.23 5.33
C MET A 42 -35.65 19.51 5.66
N LEU A 43 -35.25 20.63 5.05
CA LEU A 43 -35.90 21.94 5.26
C LEU A 43 -37.30 21.99 4.66
N ALA A 44 -38.20 22.74 5.31
CA ALA A 44 -39.49 23.08 4.74
C ALA A 44 -39.31 23.85 3.41
N ARG A 45 -40.36 23.89 2.57
CA ARG A 45 -40.32 24.41 1.18
C ARG A 45 -39.71 25.82 1.04
N GLU A 46 -39.85 26.67 2.06
CA GLU A 46 -39.30 28.03 2.10
C GLU A 46 -38.09 28.16 3.04
N GLY A 47 -37.58 27.02 3.51
CA GLY A 47 -36.44 26.98 4.41
C GLY A 47 -35.11 27.24 3.70
N SER A 48 -34.17 27.80 4.44
CA SER A 48 -32.78 27.97 3.97
C SER A 48 -31.83 27.66 5.10
N VAL A 49 -30.66 27.12 4.73
CA VAL A 49 -29.56 26.86 5.64
C VAL A 49 -28.27 27.46 5.07
N SER A 50 -27.50 28.09 5.92
CA SER A 50 -26.16 28.58 5.61
C SER A 50 -25.24 28.34 6.79
N GLY A 51 -23.94 28.29 6.54
CA GLY A 51 -22.93 28.04 7.56
C GLY A 51 -21.91 29.13 7.63
N PHE A 52 -21.55 29.57 8.83
CA PHE A 52 -20.52 30.57 9.07
C PHE A 52 -19.79 30.29 10.38
N GLN A 53 -18.46 30.21 10.31
CA GLN A 53 -17.56 30.10 11.48
C GLN A 53 -17.98 29.09 12.56
N GLY A 54 -18.36 27.87 12.15
CA GLY A 54 -18.77 26.82 13.12
C GLY A 54 -20.20 26.97 13.63
N GLN A 55 -21.02 27.76 12.95
CA GLN A 55 -22.43 27.95 13.26
C GLN A 55 -23.28 27.64 12.03
N LEU A 56 -24.46 27.06 12.25
CA LEU A 56 -25.51 26.88 11.26
C LEU A 56 -26.57 27.97 11.45
N VAL A 57 -26.86 28.72 10.40
CA VAL A 57 -27.95 29.68 10.35
C VAL A 57 -29.08 29.00 9.59
N VAL A 58 -30.17 28.69 10.30
CA VAL A 58 -31.32 27.96 9.76
C VAL A 58 -32.54 28.87 9.78
N ARG A 59 -33.20 29.01 8.62
CA ARG A 59 -34.48 29.66 8.51
C ARG A 59 -35.52 28.63 8.06
N THR A 60 -36.51 28.35 8.91
CA THR A 60 -37.54 27.37 8.63
C THR A 60 -38.75 27.57 9.54
N THR A 61 -39.76 26.68 9.47
CA THR A 61 -40.89 26.70 10.39
C THR A 61 -40.50 26.21 11.78
N PRO A 62 -41.17 26.67 12.88
CA PRO A 62 -40.82 26.27 14.25
C PRO A 62 -40.81 24.74 14.44
N ALA A 63 -41.79 24.03 13.90
CA ALA A 63 -41.87 22.58 14.00
C ALA A 63 -40.70 21.86 13.32
N ASN A 64 -40.32 22.28 12.11
CA ASN A 64 -39.19 21.75 11.38
C ASN A 64 -37.85 22.09 12.06
N LEU A 65 -37.75 23.27 12.68
CA LEU A 65 -36.57 23.69 13.43
C LEU A 65 -36.25 22.75 14.62
N GLU A 66 -37.28 22.36 15.38
CA GLU A 66 -37.12 21.41 16.50
C GLU A 66 -36.71 19.99 16.01
N GLU A 67 -37.17 19.59 14.84
CA GLU A 67 -36.72 18.35 14.20
C GLU A 67 -35.26 18.43 13.79
N ILE A 68 -34.86 19.52 13.14
CA ILE A 68 -33.48 19.76 12.75
C ILE A 68 -32.56 19.78 13.97
N LYS A 69 -32.93 20.43 15.07
CA LYS A 69 -32.14 20.42 16.32
C LYS A 69 -31.91 19.03 16.86
N ARG A 70 -32.95 18.15 16.87
CA ARG A 70 -32.81 16.76 17.29
C ARG A 70 -31.84 15.98 16.41
N ILE A 71 -31.92 16.17 15.11
CA ILE A 71 -31.00 15.52 14.15
C ILE A 71 -29.60 16.05 14.32
N LEU A 72 -29.43 17.38 14.45
CA LEU A 72 -28.12 17.99 14.68
C LEU A 72 -27.46 17.47 15.99
N ALA A 73 -28.24 17.29 17.05
CA ALA A 73 -27.72 16.73 18.30
C ALA A 73 -27.15 15.30 18.14
N SER A 74 -27.66 14.53 17.17
CA SER A 74 -27.14 13.19 16.86
C SER A 74 -25.96 13.22 15.87
N LEU A 75 -25.86 14.25 15.03
CA LEU A 75 -24.82 14.36 13.99
C LEU A 75 -23.59 15.12 14.49
N ASP A 76 -23.77 16.13 15.35
CA ASP A 76 -22.67 16.95 15.90
C ASP A 76 -22.01 16.25 17.09
N THR A 77 -21.49 15.05 16.87
CA THR A 77 -20.75 14.26 17.83
C THR A 77 -19.25 14.35 17.59
N ALA A 78 -18.46 14.24 18.67
CA ALA A 78 -17.01 14.25 18.56
C ALA A 78 -16.52 13.07 17.69
N PRO A 79 -15.78 13.36 16.61
CA PRO A 79 -15.23 12.29 15.77
C PRO A 79 -14.19 11.51 16.56
N ARG A 80 -14.22 10.19 16.41
CA ARG A 80 -13.29 9.29 17.11
C ARG A 80 -11.88 9.45 16.59
N GLN A 81 -10.92 9.39 17.52
CA GLN A 81 -9.49 9.35 17.18
C GLN A 81 -9.04 7.90 17.06
N LEU A 82 -8.34 7.59 15.99
CA LEU A 82 -7.91 6.25 15.66
C LEU A 82 -6.38 6.18 15.55
N ILE A 83 -5.84 5.05 15.99
CA ILE A 83 -4.47 4.65 15.71
C ILE A 83 -4.53 3.54 14.68
N ILE A 84 -3.90 3.75 13.54
CA ILE A 84 -3.80 2.76 12.47
C ILE A 84 -2.38 2.28 12.39
N SER A 85 -2.19 0.98 12.55
CA SER A 85 -0.90 0.30 12.46
C SER A 85 -0.87 -0.59 11.22
N VAL A 86 0.11 -0.40 10.36
CA VAL A 86 0.36 -1.24 9.17
C VAL A 86 1.64 -2.01 9.39
N ARG A 87 1.56 -3.33 9.23
CA ARG A 87 2.68 -4.26 9.33
C ARG A 87 2.92 -4.90 7.97
N GLN A 88 4.13 -4.80 7.50
CA GLN A 88 4.59 -5.44 6.28
C GLN A 88 5.64 -6.49 6.66
N GLU A 89 5.37 -7.75 6.32
CA GLU A 89 6.24 -8.87 6.61
C GLU A 89 6.73 -9.46 5.28
N ALA A 90 8.01 -9.79 5.23
CA ALA A 90 8.62 -10.51 4.12
C ALA A 90 9.55 -11.59 4.68
N ASP A 91 9.22 -12.86 4.42
CA ASP A 91 10.02 -14.02 4.76
C ASP A 91 10.56 -14.63 3.47
N VAL A 92 11.87 -14.63 3.30
CA VAL A 92 12.54 -15.15 2.11
C VAL A 92 13.55 -16.21 2.54
N ASP A 93 13.26 -17.46 2.18
CA ASP A 93 14.17 -18.59 2.39
C ASP A 93 14.72 -19.07 1.05
N ARG A 94 16.03 -19.16 0.96
CA ARG A 94 16.75 -19.68 -0.21
C ARG A 94 17.70 -20.76 0.21
N SER A 95 17.64 -21.91 -0.43
CA SER A 95 18.64 -22.97 -0.30
C SER A 95 19.20 -23.33 -1.66
N ARG A 96 20.49 -23.62 -1.68
CA ARG A 96 21.20 -24.07 -2.87
C ARG A 96 22.16 -25.17 -2.47
N SER A 97 22.08 -26.29 -3.16
CA SER A 97 23.06 -27.36 -3.08
C SER A 97 23.63 -27.65 -4.46
N SER A 98 24.92 -27.84 -4.55
CA SER A 98 25.59 -28.24 -5.80
C SER A 98 26.67 -29.26 -5.49
N ALA A 99 26.76 -30.26 -6.37
CA ALA A 99 27.86 -31.23 -6.36
C ALA A 99 28.43 -31.27 -7.78
N GLU A 100 29.72 -31.13 -7.90
CA GLU A 100 30.42 -31.12 -9.18
C GLU A 100 31.65 -32.01 -9.06
N ILE A 101 31.87 -32.84 -10.11
CA ILE A 101 33.04 -33.68 -10.26
C ILE A 101 33.86 -33.11 -11.40
N SER A 102 35.12 -32.81 -11.13
CA SER A 102 36.09 -32.38 -12.12
C SER A 102 37.39 -33.15 -11.96
N GLY A 103 38.10 -33.31 -13.06
CA GLY A 103 39.37 -34.04 -12.95
C GLY A 103 40.09 -34.22 -14.28
N SER A 104 41.25 -34.77 -14.21
CA SER A 104 42.02 -35.16 -15.37
C SER A 104 42.56 -36.57 -15.17
N VAL A 105 42.31 -37.47 -16.12
CA VAL A 105 42.83 -38.85 -16.14
C VAL A 105 43.47 -39.06 -17.49
N GLY A 106 44.70 -39.56 -17.52
CA GLY A 106 45.39 -39.86 -18.76
C GLY A 106 46.76 -40.45 -18.55
N GLY A 107 47.29 -41.11 -19.53
CA GLY A 107 48.63 -41.71 -19.59
C GLY A 107 49.40 -41.23 -20.81
N ASP A 108 50.45 -41.96 -21.20
CA ASP A 108 51.37 -41.61 -22.30
C ASP A 108 50.70 -41.46 -23.65
N HIS A 109 49.47 -41.83 -23.86
CA HIS A 109 48.73 -41.84 -25.14
C HIS A 109 47.57 -40.83 -25.21
N GLY A 110 47.29 -40.04 -24.16
CA GLY A 110 46.23 -39.03 -24.15
C GLY A 110 45.70 -38.73 -22.75
N ARG A 111 45.15 -37.54 -22.59
CA ARG A 111 44.58 -37.06 -21.34
C ARG A 111 43.14 -36.55 -21.53
N VAL A 112 42.23 -37.03 -20.73
CA VAL A 112 40.87 -36.52 -20.66
C VAL A 112 40.81 -35.57 -19.47
N THR A 113 40.41 -34.33 -19.74
CA THR A 113 40.25 -33.28 -18.71
C THR A 113 38.78 -32.86 -18.62
N ILE A 114 38.23 -32.92 -17.45
CA ILE A 114 36.91 -32.42 -17.15
C ILE A 114 37.09 -31.08 -16.43
N PRO A 115 36.75 -29.94 -17.07
CA PRO A 115 36.94 -28.64 -16.48
C PRO A 115 35.98 -28.45 -15.28
N GLY A 116 36.52 -27.97 -14.15
CA GLY A 116 35.73 -27.55 -13.01
C GLY A 116 35.37 -26.08 -13.11
N GLY A 117 34.14 -25.72 -12.82
CA GLY A 117 33.72 -24.34 -12.69
C GLY A 117 34.25 -23.73 -11.38
N GLY A 118 34.95 -22.64 -11.49
CA GLY A 118 35.48 -21.66 -10.54
C GLY A 118 35.31 -21.81 -9.03
N ASP A 119 35.77 -20.80 -8.37
CA ASP A 119 35.96 -20.57 -6.93
C ASP A 119 34.87 -21.14 -6.01
N THR A 120 35.26 -22.07 -5.13
CA THR A 120 34.33 -22.80 -4.30
C THR A 120 34.59 -22.63 -2.81
N ARG A 121 33.58 -22.08 -2.14
CA ARG A 121 33.42 -22.18 -0.68
C ARG A 121 32.54 -23.39 -0.37
N GLY A 122 33.15 -24.56 -0.13
CA GLY A 122 32.45 -25.80 0.20
C GLY A 122 33.43 -26.92 0.49
N GLY A 123 32.91 -28.12 0.81
CA GLY A 123 33.73 -29.34 0.98
C GLY A 123 34.36 -29.73 -0.34
N ASN A 124 35.66 -29.90 -0.35
CA ASN A 124 36.44 -30.29 -1.52
C ASN A 124 37.25 -31.54 -1.20
N VAL A 125 37.00 -32.60 -1.93
CA VAL A 125 37.81 -33.85 -1.85
C VAL A 125 38.63 -33.91 -3.14
N VAL A 126 39.95 -33.96 -2.99
CA VAL A 126 40.89 -34.13 -4.11
C VAL A 126 41.60 -35.47 -3.95
N LEU A 127 41.37 -36.38 -4.86
CA LEU A 127 42.12 -37.62 -4.98
C LEU A 127 43.20 -37.44 -6.06
N ARG A 128 44.42 -37.85 -5.77
CA ARG A 128 45.58 -37.80 -6.69
C ARG A 128 46.26 -39.13 -6.73
N ASP A 129 46.52 -39.60 -7.91
CA ASP A 129 47.36 -40.77 -8.17
C ASP A 129 48.28 -40.43 -9.33
N GLY A 130 49.55 -40.20 -9.08
CA GLY A 130 50.50 -39.70 -10.03
C GLY A 130 50.07 -38.36 -10.65
N ASP A 131 49.89 -38.33 -11.98
CA ASP A 131 49.43 -37.17 -12.75
C ASP A 131 47.92 -37.06 -12.84
N ASP A 132 47.19 -38.05 -12.34
CA ASP A 132 45.74 -38.08 -12.34
C ASP A 132 45.15 -37.33 -11.16
N ARG A 133 44.08 -36.56 -11.41
CA ARG A 133 43.39 -35.77 -10.41
C ARG A 133 41.90 -35.94 -10.55
N LEU A 134 41.24 -36.27 -9.46
CA LEU A 134 39.81 -36.21 -9.32
C LEU A 134 39.46 -35.25 -8.19
N ARG A 135 38.60 -34.27 -8.49
CA ARG A 135 38.11 -33.30 -7.52
C ARG A 135 36.59 -33.41 -7.44
N VAL A 136 36.10 -33.70 -6.28
CA VAL A 136 34.67 -33.65 -5.95
C VAL A 136 34.44 -32.39 -5.12
N ASN A 137 33.57 -31.59 -5.57
CA ASN A 137 33.22 -30.33 -4.95
C ASN A 137 31.76 -30.36 -4.55
N VAL A 138 31.48 -30.20 -3.27
CA VAL A 138 30.14 -30.15 -2.71
C VAL A 138 29.94 -28.81 -2.05
N GLN A 139 28.96 -28.07 -2.51
CA GLN A 139 28.60 -26.77 -1.96
C GLN A 139 27.16 -26.82 -1.49
N GLU A 140 26.94 -26.48 -0.23
CA GLU A 140 25.63 -26.28 0.35
C GLU A 140 25.56 -24.88 0.95
N GLY A 141 24.52 -24.14 0.63
CA GLY A 141 24.32 -22.78 1.12
C GLY A 141 22.84 -22.50 1.32
N GLY A 142 22.52 -21.91 2.46
CA GLY A 142 21.18 -21.42 2.77
C GLY A 142 21.24 -19.96 3.17
N ALA A 143 20.22 -19.19 2.83
CA ALA A 143 20.01 -17.84 3.29
C ALA A 143 18.54 -17.67 3.67
N SER A 144 18.32 -17.27 4.91
CA SER A 144 17.01 -16.89 5.41
C SER A 144 17.03 -15.38 5.69
N GLU A 145 16.07 -14.67 5.15
CA GLU A 145 15.92 -13.22 5.34
C GLU A 145 14.50 -12.96 5.81
N ARG A 146 14.37 -12.39 7.02
CA ARG A 146 13.12 -11.90 7.57
C ARG A 146 13.20 -10.40 7.67
N ASP A 147 12.22 -9.76 7.07
CA ASP A 147 12.11 -8.31 7.08
C ASP A 147 10.71 -7.90 7.52
N ARG A 148 10.64 -7.06 8.54
CA ARG A 148 9.40 -6.57 9.11
C ARG A 148 9.46 -5.06 9.26
N SER A 149 8.43 -4.40 8.79
CA SER A 149 8.25 -2.97 8.93
C SER A 149 6.91 -2.69 9.58
N ASP A 150 6.92 -2.01 10.72
CA ASP A 150 5.72 -1.56 11.40
C ASP A 150 5.65 -0.02 11.27
N GLN A 151 4.51 0.48 10.78
CA GLN A 151 4.24 1.92 10.63
C GLN A 151 2.93 2.25 11.31
N THR A 152 2.88 3.37 12.03
CA THR A 152 1.69 3.78 12.79
C THR A 152 1.36 5.23 12.51
N VAL A 153 0.07 5.53 12.34
CA VAL A 153 -0.44 6.89 12.17
C VAL A 153 -1.67 7.11 13.05
N ARG A 154 -1.82 8.32 13.57
CA ARG A 154 -3.05 8.77 14.21
C ARG A 154 -3.90 9.53 13.20
N VAL A 155 -5.18 9.23 13.16
CA VAL A 155 -6.13 9.83 12.24
C VAL A 155 -7.49 9.95 12.89
N GLN A 156 -8.24 10.95 12.47
CA GLN A 156 -9.62 11.15 12.85
C GLN A 156 -10.54 10.33 11.94
N GLU A 157 -11.61 9.78 12.48
CA GLU A 157 -12.64 9.10 11.70
C GLU A 157 -13.11 9.92 10.51
N GLY A 158 -13.19 9.31 9.33
CA GLY A 158 -13.61 9.95 8.09
C GLY A 158 -12.58 10.89 7.46
N ARG A 159 -11.37 10.99 8.03
CA ARG A 159 -10.25 11.76 7.46
C ARG A 159 -9.18 10.83 6.92
N GLU A 160 -8.54 11.25 5.85
CA GLU A 160 -7.42 10.55 5.28
C GLU A 160 -6.12 10.78 6.04
N ALA A 161 -5.29 9.77 6.11
CA ALA A 161 -3.94 9.89 6.63
C ALA A 161 -2.93 9.27 5.67
N PHE A 162 -1.76 9.87 5.63
CA PHE A 162 -0.65 9.43 4.81
C PHE A 162 0.65 9.43 5.61
N VAL A 163 1.39 8.34 5.55
CA VAL A 163 2.73 8.21 6.12
C VAL A 163 3.67 7.75 5.03
N ARG A 164 4.80 8.43 4.89
CA ARG A 164 5.88 8.04 3.99
C ARG A 164 7.22 8.25 4.67
N VAL A 165 8.04 7.21 4.68
CA VAL A 165 9.41 7.22 5.23
C VAL A 165 10.33 6.61 4.19
N GLY A 166 11.46 7.26 3.91
CA GLY A 166 12.38 6.78 2.89
C GLY A 166 13.74 7.45 2.97
N GLN A 167 14.60 7.03 2.06
CA GLN A 167 15.93 7.58 1.88
C GLN A 167 16.24 7.74 0.39
N SER A 168 17.04 8.75 0.05
CA SER A 168 17.54 8.94 -1.30
C SER A 168 18.89 8.23 -1.44
N VAL A 169 19.01 7.35 -2.43
CA VAL A 169 20.20 6.51 -2.65
C VAL A 169 20.87 6.89 -3.95
N PRO A 170 22.21 7.07 -3.96
CA PRO A 170 22.95 7.32 -5.18
C PRO A 170 23.03 6.04 -6.03
N VAL A 171 22.56 6.11 -7.26
CA VAL A 171 22.67 5.05 -8.27
C VAL A 171 23.65 5.51 -9.34
N ARG A 172 24.66 4.70 -9.61
CA ARG A 172 25.60 4.98 -10.68
C ARG A 172 24.92 4.73 -12.04
N GLU A 173 24.93 5.73 -12.86
CA GLU A 173 24.48 5.65 -14.25
C GLU A 173 25.71 5.67 -15.16
N ARG A 174 25.75 4.72 -16.10
CA ARG A 174 26.81 4.64 -17.09
C ARG A 174 26.20 4.72 -18.47
N GLN A 175 26.42 5.84 -19.14
CA GLN A 175 26.02 6.05 -20.52
C GLN A 175 27.22 5.81 -21.44
N VAL A 176 27.07 4.93 -22.42
CA VAL A 176 28.06 4.70 -23.47
C VAL A 176 27.57 5.41 -24.73
N GLN A 177 28.23 6.50 -25.08
CA GLN A 177 27.95 7.23 -26.30
C GLN A 177 28.92 6.80 -27.37
N ARG A 178 28.40 6.30 -28.47
CA ARG A 178 29.20 5.90 -29.65
C ARG A 178 29.09 6.97 -30.74
N SER A 179 30.23 7.49 -31.18
CA SER A 179 30.32 8.43 -32.29
C SER A 179 31.31 7.94 -33.33
N VAL A 180 31.02 8.22 -34.60
CA VAL A 180 31.95 7.90 -35.68
C VAL A 180 32.66 9.19 -36.06
N VAL A 181 33.99 9.24 -35.80
CA VAL A 181 34.84 10.38 -36.16
C VAL A 181 35.92 9.86 -37.10
N GLY A 182 35.96 10.38 -38.33
CA GLY A 182 36.95 10.01 -39.30
C GLY A 182 36.96 8.51 -39.70
N GLY A 183 35.77 7.87 -39.73
CA GLY A 183 35.62 6.45 -40.04
C GLY A 183 35.98 5.47 -38.92
N ARG A 184 36.30 5.99 -37.72
CA ARG A 184 36.55 5.19 -36.51
C ARG A 184 35.42 5.36 -35.50
N VAL A 185 34.99 4.25 -34.89
CA VAL A 185 34.04 4.28 -33.79
C VAL A 185 34.76 4.70 -32.52
N VAL A 186 34.38 5.82 -31.97
CA VAL A 186 34.86 6.32 -30.67
C VAL A 186 33.77 6.08 -29.66
N GLU A 187 34.09 5.35 -28.61
CA GLU A 187 33.20 5.15 -27.46
C GLU A 187 33.60 6.12 -26.35
N GLN A 188 32.67 6.95 -25.93
CA GLN A 188 32.80 7.81 -24.79
C GLN A 188 31.92 7.28 -23.67
N VAL A 189 32.52 6.96 -22.54
CA VAL A 189 31.82 6.54 -21.34
C VAL A 189 31.62 7.75 -20.45
N VAL A 190 30.37 8.12 -20.23
CA VAL A 190 29.99 9.16 -19.28
C VAL A 190 29.42 8.47 -18.05
N GLU A 191 30.08 8.64 -16.91
CA GLU A 191 29.61 8.14 -15.62
C GLU A 191 28.92 9.29 -14.87
N GLY A 192 27.70 9.06 -14.43
CA GLY A 192 26.88 9.97 -13.63
C GLY A 192 26.40 9.30 -12.35
N THR A 193 25.96 10.12 -11.42
CA THR A 193 25.25 9.65 -10.22
C THR A 193 23.85 10.22 -10.24
N GLN A 194 22.85 9.35 -10.28
CA GLN A 194 21.47 9.71 -10.14
C GLN A 194 20.99 9.32 -8.75
N TYR A 195 20.26 10.23 -8.07
CA TYR A 195 19.65 9.90 -6.80
C TYR A 195 18.27 9.32 -7.05
N ARG A 196 17.99 8.19 -6.42
CA ARG A 196 16.69 7.52 -6.45
C ARG A 196 16.13 7.45 -5.04
N ASP A 197 14.88 7.90 -4.88
CA ASP A 197 14.18 7.77 -3.63
C ASP A 197 13.66 6.35 -3.47
N VAL A 198 13.98 5.73 -2.34
CA VAL A 198 13.48 4.44 -1.89
C VAL A 198 12.66 4.69 -0.66
N ALA A 199 11.34 4.54 -0.77
CA ALA A 199 10.42 4.93 0.28
C ALA A 199 9.36 3.86 0.53
N SER A 200 8.93 3.79 1.78
CA SER A 200 7.82 2.96 2.21
C SER A 200 6.78 3.84 2.87
N GLY A 201 5.51 3.55 2.62
CA GLY A 201 4.43 4.33 3.21
C GLY A 201 3.08 3.71 2.97
N PHE A 202 2.07 4.32 3.56
CA PHE A 202 0.70 3.96 3.31
C PHE A 202 -0.22 5.18 3.39
N TYR A 203 -1.28 5.09 2.63
CA TYR A 203 -2.44 5.97 2.67
C TYR A 203 -3.62 5.18 3.23
N VAL A 204 -4.45 5.80 4.06
CA VAL A 204 -5.63 5.17 4.63
C VAL A 204 -6.74 6.17 4.88
N LEU A 205 -7.97 5.77 4.56
CA LEU A 205 -9.20 6.49 4.89
C LEU A 205 -10.11 5.56 5.72
N PRO A 206 -10.20 5.76 7.05
CA PRO A 206 -11.04 4.96 7.92
C PRO A 206 -12.46 5.52 7.99
N ARG A 207 -13.46 4.64 7.87
CA ARG A 207 -14.87 4.92 8.14
C ARG A 207 -15.38 3.93 9.17
N LEU A 208 -16.03 4.42 10.21
CA LEU A 208 -16.56 3.59 11.28
C LEU A 208 -18.07 3.44 11.20
N ALA A 209 -18.54 2.26 11.60
CA ALA A 209 -19.95 1.95 11.81
C ALA A 209 -20.07 1.08 13.09
N GLY A 210 -20.26 1.73 14.24
CA GLY A 210 -20.23 1.07 15.54
C GLY A 210 -18.81 0.59 15.91
N ASP A 211 -18.63 -0.72 16.03
CA ASP A 211 -17.37 -1.41 16.28
C ASP A 211 -16.66 -1.88 15.00
N ARG A 212 -17.31 -1.70 13.86
CA ARG A 212 -16.76 -2.02 12.54
C ARG A 212 -16.06 -0.85 11.92
N VAL A 213 -14.93 -1.14 11.27
CA VAL A 213 -14.19 -0.18 10.47
C VAL A 213 -14.13 -0.64 9.04
N THR A 214 -14.38 0.28 8.10
CA THR A 214 -14.11 0.10 6.68
C THR A 214 -12.94 1.01 6.32
N LEU A 215 -11.95 0.44 5.64
CA LEU A 215 -10.69 1.09 5.30
C LEU A 215 -10.50 1.08 3.79
N ASP A 216 -10.26 2.25 3.21
CA ASP A 216 -9.65 2.35 1.90
C ASP A 216 -8.15 2.51 2.12
N VAL A 217 -7.34 1.55 1.65
CA VAL A 217 -5.90 1.48 1.94
C VAL A 217 -5.10 1.37 0.67
N SER A 218 -4.03 2.15 0.58
CA SER A 218 -2.96 2.00 -0.40
C SER A 218 -1.64 1.94 0.34
N SER A 219 -0.94 0.81 0.25
CA SER A 219 0.36 0.58 0.90
C SER A 219 1.42 0.32 -0.16
N GLN A 220 2.56 0.99 -0.02
CA GLN A 220 3.72 0.81 -0.88
C GLN A 220 4.97 0.66 -0.02
N ARG A 221 5.79 -0.32 -0.38
CA ARG A 221 7.09 -0.55 0.22
C ARG A 221 8.14 -0.71 -0.85
N GLU A 222 9.22 0.03 -0.69
CA GLU A 222 10.42 -0.10 -1.48
C GLU A 222 11.59 -0.45 -0.56
N SER A 223 12.44 -1.37 -0.98
CA SER A 223 13.65 -1.73 -0.25
C SER A 223 14.79 -2.04 -1.21
N LEU A 224 16.01 -1.69 -0.82
CA LEU A 224 17.20 -2.02 -1.61
C LEU A 224 17.46 -3.51 -1.58
N ALA A 225 17.74 -4.08 -2.76
CA ALA A 225 18.17 -5.46 -2.85
C ALA A 225 19.62 -5.59 -2.35
N ARG A 226 19.85 -6.42 -1.32
CA ARG A 226 21.17 -6.57 -0.67
C ARG A 226 22.30 -7.06 -1.60
N ARG A 227 22.00 -7.77 -2.67
CA ARG A 227 22.98 -8.41 -3.57
C ARG A 227 23.11 -7.77 -4.94
N SER A 228 22.32 -6.74 -5.25
CA SER A 228 22.30 -6.12 -6.57
C SER A 228 22.46 -4.62 -6.43
N THR A 229 23.51 -4.07 -7.01
CA THR A 229 23.75 -2.62 -6.99
C THR A 229 22.65 -1.90 -7.78
N GLY A 230 21.82 -1.13 -7.07
CA GLY A 230 20.77 -0.29 -7.68
C GLY A 230 19.41 -0.97 -7.91
N SER A 231 19.23 -2.26 -7.60
CA SER A 231 17.91 -2.90 -7.66
C SER A 231 17.08 -2.57 -6.43
N VAL A 232 15.80 -2.29 -6.66
CA VAL A 232 14.81 -2.01 -5.62
C VAL A 232 13.69 -3.04 -5.68
N ASN A 233 13.41 -3.67 -4.54
CA ASN A 233 12.23 -4.50 -4.38
C ASN A 233 11.04 -3.59 -4.11
N VAL A 234 9.95 -3.79 -4.83
CA VAL A 234 8.71 -3.01 -4.68
C VAL A 234 7.58 -3.96 -4.31
N GLN A 235 6.82 -3.58 -3.30
CA GLN A 235 5.58 -4.23 -2.91
C GLN A 235 4.49 -3.16 -2.80
N SER A 236 3.37 -3.36 -3.48
CA SER A 236 2.24 -2.42 -3.45
C SER A 236 0.93 -3.18 -3.31
N VAL A 237 0.04 -2.65 -2.48
CA VAL A 237 -1.31 -3.18 -2.26
C VAL A 237 -2.27 -2.02 -2.23
N VAL A 238 -3.36 -2.12 -3.00
CA VAL A 238 -4.49 -1.17 -2.97
C VAL A 238 -5.76 -1.98 -2.78
N THR A 239 -6.50 -1.71 -1.72
CA THR A 239 -7.70 -2.49 -1.40
C THR A 239 -8.65 -1.71 -0.49
N THR A 240 -9.91 -2.13 -0.49
CA THR A 240 -10.91 -1.74 0.50
C THR A 240 -11.28 -2.97 1.32
N LEU A 241 -11.20 -2.87 2.63
CA LEU A 241 -11.54 -3.96 3.54
C LEU A 241 -12.37 -3.48 4.72
N SER A 242 -13.08 -4.42 5.34
CA SER A 242 -13.86 -4.16 6.55
C SER A 242 -13.55 -5.21 7.61
N GLY A 243 -13.46 -4.77 8.85
CA GLY A 243 -13.20 -5.62 9.99
C GLY A 243 -13.63 -5.02 11.31
N ARG A 244 -13.14 -5.57 12.43
CA ARG A 244 -13.43 -5.06 13.77
C ARG A 244 -12.27 -4.21 14.28
N LEU A 245 -12.60 -3.25 15.12
CA LEU A 245 -11.59 -2.49 15.87
C LEU A 245 -10.78 -3.41 16.77
N GLY A 246 -9.46 -3.20 16.83
CA GLY A 246 -8.53 -3.96 17.66
C GLY A 246 -8.03 -5.28 17.03
N GLU A 247 -8.58 -5.72 15.92
CA GLU A 247 -8.16 -6.95 15.23
C GLU A 247 -7.19 -6.66 14.08
N TRP A 248 -6.21 -7.57 13.89
CA TRP A 248 -5.36 -7.54 12.71
C TRP A 248 -6.12 -8.10 11.51
N MET A 249 -6.14 -7.34 10.44
CA MET A 249 -6.76 -7.68 9.16
C MET A 249 -5.67 -7.82 8.11
N GLU A 250 -5.73 -8.85 7.29
CA GLU A 250 -4.81 -9.02 6.18
C GLU A 250 -5.29 -8.23 4.96
N LEU A 251 -4.43 -7.34 4.47
CA LEU A 251 -4.67 -6.55 3.25
C LEU A 251 -4.41 -7.37 1.99
N GLY A 252 -3.47 -8.29 2.08
CA GLY A 252 -3.05 -9.15 0.99
C GLY A 252 -1.66 -9.70 1.21
N GLY A 253 -1.34 -10.73 0.46
CA GLY A 253 -0.04 -11.38 0.51
C GLY A 253 0.29 -12.04 -0.82
N VAL A 254 1.57 -12.31 -1.01
CA VAL A 254 2.09 -13.07 -2.16
C VAL A 254 2.99 -14.15 -1.61
N GLY A 255 2.67 -15.39 -1.92
CA GLY A 255 3.54 -16.54 -1.71
C GLY A 255 4.10 -17.02 -3.04
N GLN A 256 5.40 -17.17 -3.12
CA GLN A 256 6.08 -17.69 -4.30
C GLN A 256 7.07 -18.77 -3.87
N ASP A 257 6.86 -19.99 -4.36
CA ASP A 257 7.77 -21.09 -4.21
C ASP A 257 8.40 -21.41 -5.57
N ALA A 258 9.71 -21.42 -5.65
CA ALA A 258 10.45 -21.81 -6.84
C ALA A 258 11.47 -22.90 -6.49
N SER A 259 11.46 -24.00 -7.23
CA SER A 259 12.45 -25.05 -7.15
C SER A 259 13.05 -25.33 -8.51
N GLY A 260 14.35 -25.49 -8.56
CA GLY A 260 15.07 -25.83 -9.76
C GLY A 260 16.05 -26.97 -9.50
N GLN A 261 16.06 -27.96 -10.39
CA GLN A 261 17.07 -29.02 -10.41
C GLN A 261 17.73 -29.02 -11.76
N GLN A 262 19.03 -29.01 -11.76
CA GLN A 262 19.82 -29.14 -13.00
C GLN A 262 20.84 -30.24 -12.81
N SER A 263 20.84 -31.20 -13.71
CA SER A 263 21.81 -32.28 -13.77
C SER A 263 22.57 -32.21 -15.09
N VAL A 264 23.88 -32.25 -15.01
CA VAL A 264 24.82 -32.38 -16.12
C VAL A 264 25.59 -33.66 -15.92
N LEU A 265 26.26 -34.16 -16.95
CA LEU A 265 26.90 -35.49 -16.93
C LEU A 265 27.80 -35.78 -15.69
N LEU A 266 28.35 -34.70 -15.08
CA LEU A 266 29.29 -34.79 -13.96
C LEU A 266 28.97 -33.76 -12.84
N GLY A 267 27.76 -33.23 -12.83
CA GLY A 267 27.35 -32.27 -11.81
C GLY A 267 25.85 -32.28 -11.58
N ARG A 268 25.46 -31.99 -10.33
CA ARG A 268 24.06 -31.83 -9.93
C ARG A 268 23.93 -30.56 -9.12
N SER A 269 22.97 -29.73 -9.44
CA SER A 269 22.61 -28.61 -8.61
C SER A 269 21.12 -28.61 -8.32
N ALA A 270 20.75 -28.30 -7.09
CA ALA A 270 19.38 -28.08 -6.68
C ALA A 270 19.29 -26.72 -5.99
N SER A 271 18.25 -25.98 -6.31
CA SER A 271 17.95 -24.71 -5.66
C SER A 271 16.48 -24.66 -5.28
N SER A 272 16.18 -24.15 -4.10
CA SER A 272 14.82 -23.82 -3.72
C SER A 272 14.78 -22.39 -3.17
N SER A 273 13.71 -21.69 -3.48
CA SER A 273 13.43 -20.35 -2.98
C SER A 273 11.97 -20.28 -2.59
N ARG A 274 11.74 -19.84 -1.34
CA ARG A 274 10.40 -19.52 -0.85
C ARG A 274 10.40 -18.03 -0.50
N ASP A 275 9.48 -17.27 -1.08
CA ASP A 275 9.26 -15.87 -0.81
C ASP A 275 7.79 -15.68 -0.38
N ASN A 276 7.58 -15.31 0.89
CA ASN A 276 6.25 -15.09 1.45
C ASN A 276 6.18 -13.67 1.98
N ARG A 277 5.25 -12.89 1.45
CA ARG A 277 5.05 -11.48 1.82
C ARG A 277 3.62 -11.25 2.21
N ARG A 278 3.40 -10.60 3.35
CA ARG A 278 2.07 -10.26 3.86
C ARG A 278 2.03 -8.79 4.30
N VAL A 279 0.87 -8.19 4.13
CA VAL A 279 0.57 -6.86 4.65
C VAL A 279 -0.66 -6.96 5.54
N LEU A 280 -0.51 -6.52 6.77
CA LEU A 280 -1.52 -6.56 7.81
C LEU A 280 -1.81 -5.14 8.28
N ILE A 281 -3.07 -4.86 8.66
CA ILE A 281 -3.49 -3.59 9.23
C ILE A 281 -4.31 -3.82 10.49
N LYS A 282 -4.15 -2.94 11.46
CA LYS A 282 -4.96 -2.89 12.68
C LYS A 282 -5.40 -1.47 12.95
N VAL A 283 -6.64 -1.30 13.39
CA VAL A 283 -7.21 -0.01 13.80
C VAL A 283 -7.66 -0.08 15.25
N GLU A 284 -7.19 0.84 16.04
CA GLU A 284 -7.52 0.95 17.47
C GLU A 284 -8.09 2.34 17.74
N GLU A 285 -9.09 2.42 18.61
CA GLU A 285 -9.62 3.70 19.06
C GLU A 285 -8.77 4.25 20.22
N VAL A 286 -8.41 5.53 20.13
CA VAL A 286 -7.73 6.24 21.22
C VAL A 286 -8.79 6.67 22.21
N ARG A 287 -8.70 6.18 23.42
CA ARG A 287 -9.55 6.58 24.54
C ARG A 287 -8.99 7.79 25.26
#